data_837b7e0518118bc90fd1f14c213de5c5
#
_entry.id   837b7e0518118bc90fd1f14c213de5c5
#
_cell.length_a   1.000
_cell.length_b   1.000
_cell.length_c   1.000
_cell.angle_alpha   90.00
_cell.angle_beta   90.00
_cell.angle_gamma   90.00
#
_symmetry.space_group_name_H-M   'P 1'
#
loop_
_entity.id
_entity.type
_entity.pdbx_description
1 polymer ?
#
loop_
_entity_poly.entity_id
_entity_poly.type
_entity_poly.pdbx_seq_one_letter_code
_entity_poly.pdbx_strand_id
1 'polypeptide(L)'
;MGYTRENFEEWIILIPFKMEYFTDTFAGENNLKLDYSMESLDELEKWILANYKDAEGLIKDKKTLDYLTVYIGETFRKYIGGKWFIDLENKKNVFYSMPVLKSPEYKGVTSKSPLTYATACISRNKGDYISTILRNN
;
A
#
# COMPACT_ATOMS: atom_id res chain seq x y z
N MET A 1 14.19 7.92 -6.16
CA MET A 1 15.02 6.83 -6.65
C MET A 1 14.16 5.70 -7.17
N GLY A 2 14.48 5.20 -8.35
CA GLY A 2 13.64 4.20 -9.00
C GLY A 2 14.09 2.76 -8.75
N TYR A 3 13.23 1.83 -9.13
CA TYR A 3 13.55 0.41 -9.12
C TYR A 3 14.15 0.00 -10.44
N THR A 4 14.95 -1.07 -10.42
CA THR A 4 15.30 -1.83 -11.62
C THR A 4 14.34 -3.01 -11.70
N ARG A 5 14.32 -3.71 -12.83
CA ARG A 5 13.52 -4.95 -12.95
C ARG A 5 13.96 -5.96 -11.91
N GLU A 6 15.24 -6.11 -11.68
CA GLU A 6 15.77 -7.04 -10.71
C GLU A 6 15.36 -6.68 -9.28
N ASN A 7 15.46 -5.40 -8.91
CA ASN A 7 15.02 -4.93 -7.59
C ASN A 7 13.54 -5.20 -7.37
N PHE A 8 12.72 -4.97 -8.39
CA PHE A 8 11.28 -5.18 -8.29
C PHE A 8 10.96 -6.66 -8.08
N GLU A 9 11.63 -7.54 -8.82
CA GLU A 9 11.40 -8.99 -8.67
C GLU A 9 11.80 -9.45 -7.27
N GLU A 10 12.91 -8.95 -6.74
CA GLU A 10 13.33 -9.23 -5.37
C GLU A 10 12.30 -8.70 -4.36
N TRP A 11 11.78 -7.50 -4.61
CA TRP A 11 10.75 -6.90 -3.77
C TRP A 11 9.51 -7.81 -3.68
N ILE A 12 9.09 -8.38 -4.80
CA ILE A 12 7.97 -9.33 -4.85
C ILE A 12 8.28 -10.58 -4.02
N ILE A 13 9.48 -11.13 -4.18
CA ILE A 13 9.88 -12.35 -3.47
C ILE A 13 9.86 -12.14 -1.96
N LEU A 14 10.18 -10.94 -1.49
CA LEU A 14 10.26 -10.65 -0.07
C LEU A 14 8.91 -10.33 0.58
N ILE A 15 7.84 -10.18 -0.20
CA ILE A 15 6.51 -9.84 0.34
C ILE A 15 6.07 -10.76 1.47
N PRO A 16 6.14 -12.11 1.35
CA PRO A 16 5.68 -12.97 2.45
C PRO A 16 6.43 -12.73 3.75
N PHE A 17 7.74 -12.49 3.67
CA PHE A 17 8.55 -12.24 4.87
C PHE A 17 8.21 -10.90 5.52
N LYS A 18 8.01 -9.87 4.72
CA LYS A 18 7.61 -8.55 5.22
C LYS A 18 6.25 -8.62 5.89
N MET A 19 5.32 -9.35 5.31
CA MET A 19 3.97 -9.43 5.83
C MET A 19 3.89 -10.29 7.09
N GLU A 20 4.72 -11.31 7.20
CA GLU A 20 4.80 -12.08 8.44
C GLU A 20 5.20 -11.17 9.60
N TYR A 21 6.24 -10.36 9.41
CA TYR A 21 6.66 -9.39 10.41
C TYR A 21 5.56 -8.37 10.71
N PHE A 22 4.96 -7.82 9.66
CA PHE A 22 4.01 -6.71 9.79
C PHE A 22 2.72 -7.12 10.48
N THR A 23 2.17 -8.28 10.10
CA THR A 23 0.89 -8.74 10.65
C THR A 23 1.04 -9.40 12.02
N ASP A 24 2.25 -9.79 12.40
CA ASP A 24 2.52 -10.43 13.69
C ASP A 24 3.22 -9.44 14.64
N THR A 25 4.48 -9.14 14.39
CA THR A 25 5.29 -8.34 15.31
C THR A 25 4.84 -6.88 15.38
N PHE A 26 4.76 -6.23 14.22
CA PHE A 26 4.37 -4.82 14.18
C PHE A 26 2.93 -4.65 14.71
N ALA A 27 2.03 -5.49 14.24
CA ALA A 27 0.63 -5.41 14.66
C ALA A 27 0.50 -5.63 16.17
N GLY A 28 1.22 -6.62 16.72
CA GLY A 28 1.21 -6.89 18.16
C GLY A 28 1.73 -5.72 18.97
N GLU A 29 2.82 -5.12 18.54
CA GLU A 29 3.43 -3.98 19.25
C GLU A 29 2.57 -2.73 19.20
N ASN A 30 1.69 -2.61 18.22
CA ASN A 30 0.85 -1.42 18.04
C ASN A 30 -0.63 -1.68 18.31
N ASN A 31 -0.96 -2.85 18.86
CA ASN A 31 -2.34 -3.24 19.20
C ASN A 31 -3.27 -3.16 18.00
N LEU A 32 -2.79 -3.60 16.85
CA LEU A 32 -3.57 -3.64 15.61
C LEU A 32 -3.92 -5.09 15.27
N LYS A 33 -5.08 -5.28 14.68
CA LYS A 33 -5.47 -6.57 14.13
C LYS A 33 -5.38 -6.48 12.60
N LEU A 34 -4.29 -6.98 12.06
CA LEU A 34 -4.01 -6.90 10.63
C LEU A 34 -4.23 -8.27 9.99
N ASP A 35 -5.47 -8.55 9.64
CA ASP A 35 -5.93 -9.83 9.10
C ASP A 35 -6.38 -9.74 7.63
N TYR A 36 -5.96 -8.68 6.95
CA TYR A 36 -6.32 -8.40 5.54
C TYR A 36 -7.83 -8.18 5.35
N SER A 37 -8.54 -7.82 6.41
CA SER A 37 -9.96 -7.47 6.31
C SER A 37 -10.13 -6.01 5.94
N MET A 38 -11.35 -5.66 5.53
CA MET A 38 -11.72 -4.27 5.27
C MET A 38 -11.55 -3.42 6.53
N GLU A 39 -11.95 -3.98 7.67
CA GLU A 39 -11.83 -3.30 8.97
C GLU A 39 -10.38 -3.04 9.35
N SER A 40 -9.47 -3.96 8.98
CA SER A 40 -8.06 -3.77 9.28
C SER A 40 -7.46 -2.56 8.56
N LEU A 41 -8.00 -2.22 7.40
CA LEU A 41 -7.57 -1.01 6.69
C LEU A 41 -7.94 0.25 7.46
N ASP A 42 -9.10 0.26 8.10
CA ASP A 42 -9.51 1.41 8.92
C ASP A 42 -8.65 1.52 10.17
N GLU A 43 -8.33 0.40 10.82
CA GLU A 43 -7.43 0.41 11.97
C GLU A 43 -6.06 0.92 11.58
N LEU A 44 -5.55 0.45 10.44
CA LEU A 44 -4.24 0.85 9.96
C LEU A 44 -4.23 2.34 9.61
N GLU A 45 -5.29 2.82 8.98
CA GLU A 45 -5.38 4.24 8.63
C GLU A 45 -5.40 5.11 9.88
N LYS A 46 -6.11 4.70 10.93
CA LYS A 46 -6.11 5.42 12.21
C LYS A 46 -4.71 5.47 12.80
N TRP A 47 -3.97 4.35 12.70
CA TRP A 47 -2.60 4.32 13.17
C TRP A 47 -1.73 5.30 12.37
N ILE A 48 -1.90 5.36 11.06
CA ILE A 48 -1.16 6.30 10.21
C ILE A 48 -1.44 7.73 10.66
N LEU A 49 -2.72 8.07 10.83
CA LEU A 49 -3.11 9.42 11.22
C LEU A 49 -2.60 9.82 12.60
N ALA A 50 -2.48 8.84 13.51
CA ALA A 50 -1.98 9.10 14.86
C ALA A 50 -0.46 9.30 14.90
N ASN A 51 0.27 8.74 13.94
CA ASN A 51 1.73 8.71 13.97
C ASN A 51 2.41 9.65 12.99
N TYR A 52 1.69 10.17 11.99
CA TYR A 52 2.25 11.07 10.98
C TYR A 52 1.40 12.30 10.85
N LYS A 53 2.03 13.45 11.05
CA LYS A 53 1.36 14.75 10.98
C LYS A 53 1.00 15.13 9.55
N ASP A 54 1.84 14.72 8.60
CA ASP A 54 1.66 15.02 7.18
C ASP A 54 2.25 13.90 6.33
N ALA A 55 1.93 13.93 5.03
CA ALA A 55 2.39 12.91 4.09
C ALA A 55 3.92 12.88 3.99
N GLU A 56 4.57 14.04 4.12
CA GLU A 56 6.02 14.12 4.02
C GLU A 56 6.71 13.31 5.12
N GLY A 57 6.16 13.34 6.34
CA GLY A 57 6.69 12.55 7.44
C GLY A 57 6.66 11.06 7.15
N LEU A 58 5.58 10.58 6.55
CA LEU A 58 5.49 9.17 6.16
C LEU A 58 6.44 8.86 5.00
N ILE A 59 6.54 9.73 4.02
CA ILE A 59 7.43 9.54 2.88
C ILE A 59 8.88 9.40 3.32
N LYS A 60 9.28 10.14 4.36
CA LYS A 60 10.63 10.05 4.90
C LYS A 60 10.88 8.73 5.63
N ASP A 61 9.84 8.12 6.17
CA ASP A 61 9.93 6.82 6.84
C ASP A 61 9.74 5.71 5.83
N LYS A 62 10.75 5.51 5.01
CA LYS A 62 10.68 4.63 3.84
C LYS A 62 10.34 3.19 4.18
N LYS A 63 10.85 2.70 5.31
CA LYS A 63 10.61 1.33 5.72
C LYS A 63 9.15 1.11 6.07
N THR A 64 8.57 2.01 6.86
CA THR A 64 7.16 1.93 7.22
C THR A 64 6.28 2.11 6.00
N LEU A 65 6.60 3.07 5.14
CA LEU A 65 5.83 3.29 3.91
C LEU A 65 5.84 2.04 3.03
N ASP A 66 6.96 1.33 2.95
CA ASP A 66 7.04 0.09 2.19
C ASP A 66 6.12 -0.99 2.77
N TYR A 67 6.14 -1.18 4.10
CA TYR A 67 5.23 -2.14 4.74
C TYR A 67 3.77 -1.79 4.50
N LEU A 68 3.42 -0.50 4.61
CA LEU A 68 2.05 -0.05 4.38
C LEU A 68 1.63 -0.31 2.93
N THR A 69 2.51 -0.01 1.99
CA THR A 69 2.27 -0.23 0.56
C THR A 69 1.95 -1.69 0.30
N VAL A 70 2.77 -2.59 0.82
CA VAL A 70 2.58 -4.03 0.61
C VAL A 70 1.30 -4.51 1.28
N TYR A 71 1.04 -4.11 2.53
CA TYR A 71 -0.15 -4.57 3.24
C TYR A 71 -1.43 -4.10 2.56
N ILE A 72 -1.49 -2.83 2.20
CA ILE A 72 -2.66 -2.29 1.50
C ILE A 72 -2.86 -3.02 0.18
N GLY A 73 -1.78 -3.21 -0.57
CA GLY A 73 -1.84 -3.90 -1.85
C GLY A 73 -2.30 -5.34 -1.72
N GLU A 74 -1.76 -6.09 -0.76
CA GLU A 74 -2.16 -7.49 -0.56
C GLU A 74 -3.61 -7.60 -0.11
N THR A 75 -4.08 -6.63 0.69
CA THR A 75 -5.49 -6.59 1.07
C THR A 75 -6.38 -6.34 -0.15
N PHE A 76 -6.01 -5.37 -1.00
CA PHE A 76 -6.75 -5.11 -2.24
C PHE A 76 -6.77 -6.35 -3.12
N ARG A 77 -5.64 -7.03 -3.28
CA ARG A 77 -5.56 -8.24 -4.11
C ARG A 77 -6.49 -9.34 -3.63
N LYS A 78 -6.68 -9.44 -2.31
CA LYS A 78 -7.59 -10.42 -1.72
C LYS A 78 -9.03 -10.19 -2.17
N TYR A 79 -9.45 -8.93 -2.30
CA TYR A 79 -10.84 -8.60 -2.61
C TYR A 79 -11.09 -8.40 -4.10
N ILE A 80 -10.16 -7.79 -4.82
CA ILE A 80 -10.40 -7.40 -6.22
C ILE A 80 -9.36 -7.98 -7.18
N GLY A 81 -8.44 -8.80 -6.69
CA GLY A 81 -7.42 -9.42 -7.54
C GLY A 81 -6.38 -8.43 -8.02
N GLY A 82 -5.73 -8.78 -9.12
CA GLY A 82 -4.69 -7.95 -9.71
C GLY A 82 -3.31 -8.48 -9.40
N LYS A 83 -2.32 -7.89 -10.06
CA LYS A 83 -0.92 -8.27 -9.92
C LYS A 83 -0.07 -7.04 -9.66
N TRP A 84 1.00 -7.22 -8.90
CA TRP A 84 2.01 -6.18 -8.76
C TRP A 84 2.67 -5.94 -10.10
N PHE A 85 2.85 -4.68 -10.43
CA PHE A 85 3.39 -4.24 -11.71
C PHE A 85 4.24 -3.00 -11.50
N ILE A 86 5.24 -2.82 -12.34
CA ILE A 86 6.05 -1.61 -12.33
C ILE A 86 6.33 -1.16 -13.76
N ASP A 87 6.16 0.13 -14.02
CA ASP A 87 6.49 0.74 -15.30
C ASP A 87 7.90 1.30 -15.22
N LEU A 88 8.81 0.71 -15.96
CA LEU A 88 10.22 1.14 -16.00
C LEU A 88 10.57 1.79 -17.35
N GLU A 89 9.57 2.07 -18.18
CA GLU A 89 9.80 2.58 -19.54
C GLU A 89 9.29 3.99 -19.76
N ASN A 90 8.08 4.29 -19.31
CA ASN A 90 7.44 5.59 -19.56
C ASN A 90 7.64 6.53 -18.38
N LYS A 91 8.69 7.38 -18.48
CA LYS A 91 9.02 8.34 -17.42
C LYS A 91 7.93 9.40 -17.19
N LYS A 92 6.99 9.53 -18.12
CA LYS A 92 5.86 10.46 -17.97
C LYS A 92 4.71 9.87 -17.17
N ASN A 93 4.71 8.55 -16.96
CA ASN A 93 3.70 7.92 -16.12
C ASN A 93 3.88 8.39 -14.67
N VAL A 94 2.81 8.87 -14.05
CA VAL A 94 2.85 9.35 -12.66
C VAL A 94 3.32 8.25 -11.71
N PHE A 95 3.12 6.98 -12.06
CA PHE A 95 3.57 5.84 -11.26
C PHE A 95 4.87 5.22 -11.79
N TYR A 96 5.61 5.96 -12.62
CA TYR A 96 6.87 5.46 -13.15
C TYR A 96 7.77 5.00 -12.00
N SER A 97 8.34 3.80 -12.15
CA SER A 97 9.28 3.21 -11.21
C SER A 97 8.72 3.06 -9.79
N MET A 98 7.40 2.87 -9.67
CA MET A 98 6.70 2.67 -8.41
C MET A 98 5.87 1.39 -8.52
N PRO A 99 5.99 0.44 -7.56
CA PRO A 99 5.12 -0.74 -7.57
C PRO A 99 3.65 -0.34 -7.42
N VAL A 100 2.83 -0.85 -8.31
CA VAL A 100 1.38 -0.63 -8.29
C VAL A 100 0.67 -1.95 -8.53
N LEU A 101 -0.63 -1.98 -8.25
CA LEU A 101 -1.47 -3.10 -8.63
C LEU A 101 -2.08 -2.81 -10.01
N LYS A 102 -2.15 -3.83 -10.84
CA LYS A 102 -2.70 -3.68 -12.18
C LYS A 102 -3.62 -4.83 -12.52
N SER A 103 -4.77 -4.52 -13.14
CA SER A 103 -5.70 -5.50 -13.66
C SER A 103 -6.60 -4.84 -14.69
N PRO A 104 -6.86 -5.52 -15.83
CA PRO A 104 -7.81 -5.00 -16.81
C PRO A 104 -9.24 -5.00 -16.29
N GLU A 105 -9.50 -5.71 -15.19
CA GLU A 105 -10.85 -5.83 -14.61
C GLU A 105 -11.16 -4.77 -13.56
N TYR A 106 -10.17 -3.94 -13.20
CA TYR A 106 -10.42 -2.87 -12.24
C TYR A 106 -11.39 -1.83 -12.83
N LYS A 107 -12.31 -1.37 -11.98
CA LYS A 107 -13.23 -0.29 -12.36
C LYS A 107 -12.45 1.01 -12.49
N GLY A 108 -12.76 1.77 -13.55
CA GLY A 108 -12.09 3.03 -13.82
C GLY A 108 -10.71 2.81 -14.38
N VAL A 109 -9.67 3.18 -13.64
CA VAL A 109 -8.28 3.01 -14.07
C VAL A 109 -7.80 1.58 -13.80
N THR A 110 -6.95 1.06 -14.68
CA THR A 110 -6.44 -0.30 -14.54
C THR A 110 -5.26 -0.41 -13.56
N SER A 111 -4.70 0.72 -13.12
CA SER A 111 -3.59 0.74 -12.17
C SER A 111 -4.02 1.43 -10.88
N LYS A 112 -3.64 0.83 -9.74
CA LYS A 112 -3.92 1.38 -8.40
C LYS A 112 -2.63 1.43 -7.61
N SER A 113 -2.41 2.54 -6.92
CA SER A 113 -1.16 2.78 -6.18
C SER A 113 -1.39 2.72 -4.67
N PRO A 114 -1.12 1.57 -4.03
CA PRO A 114 -1.23 1.48 -2.57
C PRO A 114 -0.35 2.49 -1.84
N LEU A 115 0.84 2.77 -2.36
CA LEU A 115 1.71 3.79 -1.78
C LEU A 115 1.03 5.15 -1.74
N THR A 116 0.39 5.53 -2.84
CA THR A 116 -0.32 6.80 -2.91
C THR A 116 -1.50 6.84 -1.93
N TYR A 117 -2.20 5.72 -1.77
CA TYR A 117 -3.30 5.66 -0.81
C TYR A 117 -2.81 5.86 0.62
N ALA A 118 -1.67 5.27 0.97
CA ALA A 118 -1.09 5.41 2.31
C ALA A 118 -0.74 6.88 2.59
N THR A 119 -0.14 7.58 1.64
CA THR A 119 0.24 8.97 1.85
C THR A 119 -0.95 9.91 1.76
N ALA A 120 -1.87 9.66 0.82
CA ALA A 120 -3.03 10.53 0.63
C ALA A 120 -4.02 10.47 1.78
N CYS A 121 -4.11 9.35 2.50
CA CYS A 121 -5.05 9.25 3.61
C CYS A 121 -4.77 10.28 4.69
N ILE A 122 -3.51 10.70 4.83
CA ILE A 122 -3.13 11.72 5.81
C ILE A 122 -3.74 13.07 5.42
N SER A 123 -3.62 13.45 4.14
CA SER A 123 -4.18 14.71 3.65
C SER A 123 -5.70 14.71 3.70
N ARG A 124 -6.32 13.55 3.45
CA ARG A 124 -7.78 13.43 3.47
C ARG A 124 -8.34 13.43 4.89
N ASN A 125 -7.60 12.88 5.83
CA ASN A 125 -7.91 12.89 7.26
C ASN A 125 -9.34 12.41 7.59
N LYS A 126 -9.73 11.27 7.00
CA LYS A 126 -11.09 10.71 7.18
C LYS A 126 -11.14 9.49 8.08
N GLY A 127 -10.10 8.67 8.06
CA GLY A 127 -10.05 7.43 8.85
C GLY A 127 -10.55 6.20 8.11
N ASP A 128 -11.26 6.39 6.98
CA ASP A 128 -11.78 5.30 6.16
C ASP A 128 -11.50 5.52 4.67
N TYR A 129 -10.53 6.37 4.35
CA TYR A 129 -10.22 6.72 2.97
C TYR A 129 -9.82 5.48 2.15
N ILE A 130 -8.92 4.66 2.69
CA ILE A 130 -8.38 3.50 1.97
C ILE A 130 -9.46 2.44 1.76
N SER A 131 -10.23 2.12 2.82
CA SER A 131 -11.28 1.11 2.71
C SER A 131 -12.40 1.57 1.78
N THR A 132 -12.68 2.87 1.73
CA THR A 132 -13.68 3.42 0.82
C THR A 132 -13.27 3.20 -0.64
N ILE A 133 -11.99 3.41 -0.96
CA ILE A 133 -11.47 3.14 -2.31
C ILE A 133 -11.69 1.68 -2.66
N LEU A 134 -11.39 0.78 -1.74
CA LEU A 134 -11.56 -0.65 -1.99
C LEU A 134 -13.04 -1.02 -2.20
N ARG A 135 -13.94 -0.47 -1.35
CA ARG A 135 -15.37 -0.74 -1.48
C ARG A 135 -15.95 -0.28 -2.82
N ASN A 136 -15.39 0.78 -3.39
CA ASN A 136 -15.88 1.34 -4.64
C ASN A 136 -15.34 0.63 -5.89
N ASN A 137 -14.71 -0.50 -5.68
CA ASN A 137 -14.19 -1.34 -6.78
C ASN A 137 -14.92 -2.70 -6.92
#